data_6166549734d8834f5ece2c6572d803e4
#
_entry.id   6166549734d8834f5ece2c6572d803e4
#
_cell.length_a   1.000
_cell.length_b   1.000
_cell.length_c   1.000
_cell.angle_alpha   90.00
_cell.angle_beta   90.00
_cell.angle_gamma   90.00
#
_symmetry.space_group_name_H-M   'P 1'
#
loop_
_entity.id
_entity.type
_entity.pdbx_description
1 polymer ?
#
loop_
_entity_poly.entity_id
_entity_poly.type
_entity_poly.pdbx_seq_one_letter_code
_entity_poly.pdbx_strand_id
1 'polypeptide(L)'
;MIRKILVAVVLIANTGFLLAQGTIEDYTRAKKFRAATADAVYHIPSNIKWNAKGDAFFYEQRTFAGKEFIWVDATARKKEQLFDAKLLAEQLEKSSGQKADINTLSGYTIKLLGKDTVEFTFQNAI
;
A
#
# COMPACT_ATOMS: atom_id res chain seq x y z
N MET A 1 11.57 46.42 -43.57
CA MET A 1 10.79 46.60 -42.30
C MET A 1 9.67 45.59 -42.15
N ILE A 2 8.79 45.40 -43.10
CA ILE A 2 7.62 44.50 -43.09
C ILE A 2 8.01 43.08 -42.72
N ARG A 3 9.10 42.52 -43.25
CA ARG A 3 9.55 41.15 -42.97
C ARG A 3 9.92 40.91 -41.49
N LYS A 4 10.50 41.92 -40.81
CA LYS A 4 10.83 41.84 -39.38
C LYS A 4 9.58 41.94 -38.50
N ILE A 5 8.60 42.71 -38.93
CA ILE A 5 7.30 42.84 -38.24
C ILE A 5 6.51 41.53 -38.36
N LEU A 6 6.53 40.89 -39.51
CA LEU A 6 5.83 39.63 -39.77
C LEU A 6 6.38 38.48 -38.88
N VAL A 7 7.72 38.42 -38.73
CA VAL A 7 8.38 37.45 -37.83
C VAL A 7 8.01 37.71 -36.37
N ALA A 8 7.96 38.98 -35.94
CA ALA A 8 7.56 39.31 -34.56
C ALA A 8 6.10 38.93 -34.28
N VAL A 9 5.17 39.14 -35.21
CA VAL A 9 3.77 38.76 -35.10
C VAL A 9 3.60 37.24 -35.00
N VAL A 10 4.34 36.46 -35.78
CA VAL A 10 4.31 34.99 -35.73
C VAL A 10 4.84 34.46 -34.38
N LEU A 11 5.89 35.09 -33.83
CA LEU A 11 6.43 34.72 -32.52
C LEU A 11 5.43 34.98 -31.36
N ILE A 12 4.73 36.13 -31.43
CA ILE A 12 3.71 36.49 -30.41
C ILE A 12 2.47 35.57 -30.51
N ALA A 13 2.07 35.20 -31.73
CA ALA A 13 0.92 34.28 -31.92
C ALA A 13 1.15 32.89 -31.35
N ASN A 14 2.38 32.42 -31.16
CA ASN A 14 2.70 31.14 -30.60
C ASN A 14 2.72 31.12 -29.06
N THR A 15 2.67 32.27 -28.39
CA THR A 15 2.65 32.31 -26.91
C THR A 15 1.27 31.95 -26.29
N GLY A 16 0.22 31.94 -27.12
CA GLY A 16 -1.14 31.57 -26.67
C GLY A 16 -1.37 30.07 -26.35
N PHE A 17 -0.42 29.19 -26.71
CA PHE A 17 -0.59 27.73 -26.51
C PHE A 17 0.05 27.19 -25.24
N LEU A 18 0.51 28.05 -24.34
CA LEU A 18 1.08 27.60 -23.03
C LEU A 18 0.03 27.25 -21.98
N LEU A 19 -1.24 27.12 -22.34
CA LEU A 19 -2.32 26.65 -21.46
C LEU A 19 -2.36 25.12 -21.26
N ALA A 20 -1.30 24.41 -21.68
CA ALA A 20 -1.19 22.96 -21.49
C ALA A 20 -0.87 22.55 -20.05
N GLN A 21 -0.67 23.50 -19.14
CA GLN A 21 -0.49 23.21 -17.72
C GLN A 21 -1.87 23.13 -17.05
N GLY A 22 -2.15 21.98 -16.42
CA GLY A 22 -3.38 21.79 -15.70
C GLY A 22 -3.59 22.88 -14.63
N THR A 23 -4.85 23.22 -14.35
CA THR A 23 -5.21 24.19 -13.32
C THR A 23 -5.00 23.64 -11.92
N ILE A 24 -4.99 24.52 -10.90
CA ILE A 24 -4.95 24.11 -9.48
C ILE A 24 -6.15 23.21 -9.16
N GLU A 25 -7.30 23.48 -9.78
CA GLU A 25 -8.51 22.65 -9.66
C GLU A 25 -8.30 21.24 -10.19
N ASP A 26 -7.57 21.09 -11.30
CA ASP A 26 -7.26 19.78 -11.89
C ASP A 26 -6.35 18.98 -10.98
N TYR A 27 -5.32 19.59 -10.41
CA TYR A 27 -4.43 18.96 -9.43
C TYR A 27 -5.19 18.59 -8.14
N THR A 28 -6.07 19.46 -7.68
CA THR A 28 -6.89 19.20 -6.48
C THR A 28 -7.84 18.03 -6.73
N ARG A 29 -8.46 17.97 -7.90
CA ARG A 29 -9.34 16.87 -8.32
C ARG A 29 -8.57 15.57 -8.40
N ALA A 30 -7.40 15.57 -9.03
CA ALA A 30 -6.53 14.40 -9.12
C ALA A 30 -6.09 13.90 -7.73
N LYS A 31 -5.75 14.80 -6.81
CA LYS A 31 -5.41 14.46 -5.42
C LYS A 31 -6.59 13.86 -4.66
N LYS A 32 -7.79 14.42 -4.80
CA LYS A 32 -9.03 13.88 -4.20
C LYS A 32 -9.36 12.51 -4.77
N PHE A 33 -9.25 12.33 -6.07
CA PHE A 33 -9.49 11.05 -6.74
C PHE A 33 -8.50 9.99 -6.24
N ARG A 34 -7.21 10.32 -6.17
CA ARG A 34 -6.18 9.41 -5.63
C ARG A 34 -6.46 9.01 -4.18
N ALA A 35 -6.86 9.97 -3.33
CA ALA A 35 -7.22 9.66 -1.94
C ALA A 35 -8.46 8.77 -1.84
N ALA A 36 -9.49 9.02 -2.67
CA ALA A 36 -10.71 8.22 -2.68
C ALA A 36 -10.50 6.80 -3.21
N THR A 37 -9.50 6.58 -4.08
CA THR A 37 -9.24 5.28 -4.70
C THR A 37 -8.10 4.50 -4.05
N ALA A 38 -7.32 5.13 -3.16
CA ALA A 38 -6.19 4.49 -2.49
C ALA A 38 -6.57 3.21 -1.75
N ASP A 39 -7.77 3.18 -1.20
CA ASP A 39 -8.32 2.07 -0.44
C ASP A 39 -9.34 1.20 -1.22
N ALA A 40 -9.52 1.47 -2.49
CA ALA A 40 -10.53 0.78 -3.32
C ALA A 40 -10.02 -0.51 -3.96
N VAL A 41 -8.72 -0.80 -3.82
CA VAL A 41 -8.11 -2.00 -4.40
C VAL A 41 -7.87 -3.03 -3.32
N TYR A 42 -8.38 -4.23 -3.53
CA TYR A 42 -8.30 -5.37 -2.62
C TYR A 42 -7.46 -6.49 -3.23
N HIS A 43 -7.02 -7.42 -2.38
CA HIS A 43 -6.27 -8.62 -2.77
C HIS A 43 -4.92 -8.35 -3.46
N ILE A 44 -4.34 -7.16 -3.27
CA ILE A 44 -2.98 -6.87 -3.73
C ILE A 44 -2.00 -7.37 -2.66
N PRO A 45 -1.06 -8.26 -3.01
CA PRO A 45 0.03 -8.65 -2.12
C PRO A 45 0.91 -7.46 -1.77
N SER A 46 1.20 -7.31 -0.49
CA SER A 46 2.12 -6.31 0.06
C SER A 46 2.98 -6.94 1.14
N ASN A 47 4.08 -6.30 1.51
CA ASN A 47 4.98 -6.76 2.57
C ASN A 47 5.43 -8.21 2.41
N ILE A 48 5.82 -8.59 1.19
CA ILE A 48 6.26 -9.95 0.87
C ILE A 48 7.57 -10.24 1.60
N LYS A 49 7.59 -11.32 2.39
CA LYS A 49 8.79 -11.79 3.12
C LYS A 49 9.03 -13.26 2.88
N TRP A 50 10.23 -13.56 2.42
CA TRP A 50 10.69 -14.93 2.19
C TRP A 50 11.22 -15.56 3.46
N ASN A 51 11.07 -16.87 3.57
CA ASN A 51 11.78 -17.64 4.59
C ASN A 51 13.29 -17.72 4.26
N ALA A 52 14.08 -18.20 5.22
CA ALA A 52 15.54 -18.27 5.07
C ALA A 52 16.00 -19.21 3.93
N LYS A 53 15.18 -20.20 3.56
CA LYS A 53 15.49 -21.15 2.48
C LYS A 53 15.10 -20.65 1.09
N GLY A 54 14.23 -19.63 1.01
CA GLY A 54 13.73 -19.09 -0.25
C GLY A 54 12.71 -20.01 -0.97
N ASP A 55 12.15 -21.00 -0.29
CA ASP A 55 11.17 -21.94 -0.81
C ASP A 55 9.73 -21.63 -0.40
N ALA A 56 9.56 -20.69 0.55
CA ALA A 56 8.27 -20.23 0.99
C ALA A 56 8.32 -18.74 1.36
N PHE A 57 7.17 -18.07 1.31
CA PHE A 57 7.03 -16.68 1.68
C PHE A 57 5.65 -16.41 2.28
N PHE A 58 5.53 -15.31 2.99
CA PHE A 58 4.23 -14.76 3.33
C PHE A 58 4.07 -13.34 2.77
N TYR A 59 2.83 -12.93 2.67
CA TYR A 59 2.47 -11.57 2.32
C TYR A 59 1.19 -11.13 3.03
N GLU A 60 1.01 -9.84 3.09
CA GLU A 60 -0.22 -9.22 3.54
C GLU A 60 -1.10 -8.87 2.35
N GLN A 61 -2.40 -9.01 2.50
CA GLN A 61 -3.37 -8.47 1.56
C GLN A 61 -4.53 -7.84 2.31
N ARG A 62 -5.15 -6.84 1.69
CA ARG A 62 -6.38 -6.24 2.18
C ARG A 62 -7.57 -6.92 1.53
N THR A 63 -8.57 -7.27 2.33
CA THR A 63 -9.87 -7.80 1.89
C THR A 63 -10.99 -6.90 2.37
N PHE A 64 -12.23 -7.18 1.98
CA PHE A 64 -13.40 -6.48 2.51
C PHE A 64 -13.61 -6.75 4.01
N ALA A 65 -13.15 -7.89 4.51
CA ALA A 65 -13.26 -8.28 5.91
C ALA A 65 -12.12 -7.72 6.78
N GLY A 66 -11.08 -7.15 6.15
CA GLY A 66 -9.90 -6.63 6.84
C GLY A 66 -8.60 -7.13 6.24
N LYS A 67 -7.52 -7.03 7.01
CA LYS A 67 -6.19 -7.49 6.60
C LYS A 67 -6.04 -8.99 6.83
N GLU A 68 -5.47 -9.68 5.86
CA GLU A 68 -5.13 -11.10 5.91
C GLU A 68 -3.65 -11.30 5.67
N PHE A 69 -3.11 -12.35 6.29
CA PHE A 69 -1.72 -12.79 6.14
C PHE A 69 -1.72 -14.17 5.50
N ILE A 70 -1.09 -14.27 4.34
CA ILE A 70 -1.14 -15.46 3.50
C ILE A 70 0.25 -16.08 3.44
N TRP A 71 0.31 -17.38 3.74
CA TRP A 71 1.50 -18.20 3.56
C TRP A 71 1.45 -18.92 2.21
N VAL A 72 2.58 -18.93 1.52
CA VAL A 72 2.76 -19.65 0.25
C VAL A 72 3.98 -20.54 0.37
N ASP A 73 3.78 -21.85 0.25
CA ASP A 73 4.83 -22.84 0.12
C ASP A 73 4.99 -23.19 -1.37
N ALA A 74 6.08 -22.72 -1.99
CA ALA A 74 6.31 -22.92 -3.40
C ALA A 74 6.65 -24.39 -3.74
N THR A 75 7.27 -25.10 -2.79
CA THR A 75 7.63 -26.51 -2.97
C THR A 75 6.40 -27.41 -2.89
N ALA A 76 5.58 -27.22 -1.88
CA ALA A 76 4.33 -27.95 -1.70
C ALA A 76 3.20 -27.44 -2.61
N ARG A 77 3.39 -26.32 -3.31
CA ARG A 77 2.36 -25.63 -4.11
C ARG A 77 1.10 -25.34 -3.31
N LYS A 78 1.28 -24.94 -2.05
CA LYS A 78 0.21 -24.71 -1.11
C LYS A 78 0.12 -23.22 -0.76
N LYS A 79 -1.11 -22.72 -0.71
CA LYS A 79 -1.44 -21.37 -0.25
C LYS A 79 -2.47 -21.50 0.86
N GLU A 80 -2.19 -20.90 2.01
CA GLU A 80 -3.08 -20.93 3.18
C GLU A 80 -2.96 -19.64 3.98
N GLN A 81 -3.90 -19.40 4.86
CA GLN A 81 -3.83 -18.30 5.80
C GLN A 81 -2.72 -18.59 6.82
N LEU A 82 -1.83 -17.61 7.04
CA LEU A 82 -0.70 -17.76 7.96
C LEU A 82 -1.18 -17.86 9.42
N PHE A 83 -2.15 -17.02 9.79
CA PHE A 83 -2.85 -17.04 11.08
C PHE A 83 -4.16 -16.24 10.97
N ASP A 84 -5.07 -16.48 11.91
CA ASP A 84 -6.29 -15.69 12.04
C ASP A 84 -5.96 -14.32 12.67
N ALA A 85 -6.07 -13.26 11.85
CA ALA A 85 -5.78 -11.90 12.27
C ALA A 85 -6.70 -11.40 13.40
N LYS A 86 -7.96 -11.87 13.43
CA LYS A 86 -8.92 -11.51 14.46
C LYS A 86 -8.54 -12.17 15.80
N LEU A 87 -8.20 -13.44 15.77
CA LEU A 87 -7.74 -14.17 16.95
C LEU A 87 -6.45 -13.54 17.50
N LEU A 88 -5.52 -13.14 16.63
CA LEU A 88 -4.30 -12.44 17.03
C LEU A 88 -4.62 -11.11 17.73
N ALA A 89 -5.53 -10.31 17.18
CA ALA A 89 -5.94 -9.04 17.78
C ALA A 89 -6.54 -9.26 19.19
N GLU A 90 -7.40 -10.28 19.37
CA GLU A 90 -7.97 -10.64 20.67
C GLU A 90 -6.88 -11.05 21.69
N GLN A 91 -5.87 -11.79 21.26
CA GLN A 91 -4.75 -12.20 22.13
C GLN A 91 -3.87 -11.00 22.50
N LEU A 92 -3.60 -10.09 21.57
CA LEU A 92 -2.86 -8.85 21.84
C LEU A 92 -3.62 -7.96 22.82
N GLU A 93 -4.93 -7.82 22.68
CA GLU A 93 -5.76 -7.06 23.60
C GLU A 93 -5.70 -7.64 25.02
N LYS A 94 -5.81 -8.97 25.16
CA LYS A 94 -5.70 -9.66 26.46
C LYS A 94 -4.33 -9.47 27.12
N SER A 95 -3.26 -9.46 26.33
CA SER A 95 -1.89 -9.37 26.86
C SER A 95 -1.46 -7.94 27.16
N SER A 96 -1.89 -6.96 26.36
CA SER A 96 -1.51 -5.55 26.50
C SER A 96 -2.49 -4.73 27.33
N GLY A 97 -3.73 -5.20 27.52
CA GLY A 97 -4.81 -4.43 28.12
C GLY A 97 -5.33 -3.28 27.25
N GLN A 98 -4.85 -3.17 26.01
CA GLN A 98 -5.24 -2.14 25.06
C GLN A 98 -5.97 -2.76 23.87
N LYS A 99 -7.00 -2.07 23.38
CA LYS A 99 -7.74 -2.51 22.20
C LYS A 99 -6.80 -2.60 20.99
N ALA A 100 -6.69 -3.78 20.42
CA ALA A 100 -5.86 -4.06 19.27
C ALA A 100 -6.76 -4.30 18.04
N ASP A 101 -6.56 -3.50 16.99
CA ASP A 101 -7.18 -3.73 15.69
C ASP A 101 -6.09 -3.99 14.66
N ILE A 102 -6.06 -5.20 14.13
CA ILE A 102 -5.05 -5.64 13.17
C ILE A 102 -5.01 -4.78 11.90
N ASN A 103 -6.11 -4.11 11.56
CA ASN A 103 -6.20 -3.24 10.38
C ASN A 103 -5.53 -1.88 10.61
N THR A 104 -5.50 -1.44 11.86
CA THR A 104 -4.94 -0.14 12.27
C THR A 104 -3.58 -0.26 12.96
N LEU A 105 -3.14 -1.48 13.28
CA LEU A 105 -1.81 -1.72 13.84
C LEU A 105 -0.75 -1.21 12.87
N SER A 106 -0.04 -0.17 13.29
CA SER A 106 1.16 0.33 12.63
C SER A 106 2.39 -0.08 13.44
N GLY A 107 3.52 -0.32 12.75
CA GLY A 107 4.79 -0.61 13.42
C GLY A 107 4.93 -2.03 13.98
N TYR A 108 4.17 -3.00 13.47
CA TYR A 108 4.40 -4.40 13.81
C TYR A 108 5.45 -5.05 12.88
N THR A 109 6.16 -6.00 13.43
CA THR A 109 7.09 -6.86 12.67
C THR A 109 6.68 -8.31 12.81
N ILE A 110 6.58 -9.01 11.70
CA ILE A 110 6.36 -10.44 11.64
C ILE A 110 7.65 -11.11 11.21
N LYS A 111 8.13 -12.07 11.99
CA LYS A 111 9.29 -12.88 11.68
C LYS A 111 8.91 -14.35 11.71
N LEU A 112 9.25 -15.07 10.66
CA LEU A 112 9.05 -16.50 10.58
C LEU A 112 10.18 -17.20 11.32
N LEU A 113 9.87 -17.93 12.40
CA LEU A 113 10.82 -18.75 13.14
C LEU A 113 10.83 -20.21 12.68
N GLY A 114 9.80 -20.63 11.94
CA GLY A 114 9.64 -21.97 11.41
C GLY A 114 8.37 -22.08 10.56
N LYS A 115 7.97 -23.32 10.24
CA LYS A 115 6.77 -23.56 9.44
C LYS A 115 5.48 -23.19 10.20
N ASP A 116 5.47 -23.44 11.52
CA ASP A 116 4.28 -23.30 12.36
C ASP A 116 4.45 -22.24 13.46
N THR A 117 5.55 -21.47 13.42
CA THR A 117 5.86 -20.50 14.46
C THR A 117 6.18 -19.14 13.86
N VAL A 118 5.43 -18.16 14.31
CA VAL A 118 5.58 -16.74 13.92
C VAL A 118 5.87 -15.92 15.16
N GLU A 119 6.94 -15.14 15.12
CA GLU A 119 7.21 -14.11 16.11
C GLU A 119 6.54 -12.82 15.64
N PHE A 120 5.67 -12.30 16.47
CA PHE A 120 4.99 -11.05 16.23
C PHE A 120 5.49 -10.01 17.25
N THR A 121 6.16 -8.97 16.78
CA THR A 121 6.62 -7.85 17.61
C THR A 121 5.76 -6.65 17.33
N PHE A 122 5.14 -6.12 18.36
CA PHE A 122 4.32 -4.92 18.31
C PHE A 122 5.02 -3.81 19.09
N GLN A 123 5.28 -2.69 18.44
CA GLN A 123 5.77 -1.49 19.09
C GLN A 123 4.56 -0.59 19.41
N ASN A 124 4.23 -0.46 20.67
CA ASN A 124 3.34 0.58 21.12
C ASN A 124 4.04 1.93 20.86
N ALA A 125 3.50 2.75 19.98
CA ALA A 125 3.84 4.16 19.96
C ALA A 125 3.24 4.76 21.26
N ILE A 126 4.13 5.09 22.20
CA ILE A 126 3.82 5.88 23.40
C ILE A 126 3.61 7.33 22.96
#